data_9188278220e5e7ca8742f9b660f9a7a7
#
_entry.id   9188278220e5e7ca8742f9b660f9a7a7
#
_cell.length_a   1.000
_cell.length_b   1.000
_cell.length_c   1.000
_cell.angle_alpha   90.00
_cell.angle_beta   90.00
_cell.angle_gamma   90.00
#
_symmetry.space_group_name_H-M   'P 1'
#
loop_
_entity.id
_entity.type
_entity.pdbx_description
1 polymer ?
#
loop_
_entity_poly.entity_id
_entity_poly.type
_entity_poly.pdbx_seq_one_letter_code
_entity_poly.pdbx_strand_id
1 'polypeptide(L)'
;MHAKKLFPRLLLTLALALTALIAVGCGGGGTGGDKAADTKKTVTVTTSFLQDMTKQLAGDYVNIELIIPAGEDPHLYVAQPADLEKIKKADLLLYHGLHFEGKMAEVLEKKGVAVTKNFADANINYMEEDGKKIVDPHFWFDVALYKQATEEAAAELVKLIPEHEKEIQENLKTYLAELDALDAEITQKIAQIPEGQRNLVTPHDAFNYFSHRYHVNVIAPQGVSTDSEVANADIEKTANYIVEHKVKAVFAESTTNPERMKKLQEVCRTKGFDVEIVGGEGNELFSDSLAPEGQKGDTYITMYRSNIDLIVSHLK
;
A
#
# COMPACT_ATOMS: atom_id res chain seq x y z
N MET A 1 54.74 -26.37 -38.46
CA MET A 1 55.94 -25.52 -38.67
C MET A 1 55.84 -24.41 -37.62
N HIS A 2 56.67 -24.53 -36.66
CA HIS A 2 57.79 -23.68 -36.24
C HIS A 2 57.31 -22.29 -35.74
N ALA A 3 57.64 -21.75 -34.66
CA ALA A 3 58.60 -21.99 -33.56
C ALA A 3 58.57 -20.71 -32.71
N LYS A 4 58.48 -20.84 -31.43
CA LYS A 4 59.52 -20.56 -30.42
C LYS A 4 59.82 -19.08 -30.09
N LYS A 5 59.71 -18.82 -28.80
CA LYS A 5 60.74 -18.28 -27.88
C LYS A 5 60.75 -16.77 -27.75
N LEU A 6 61.07 -16.09 -26.64
CA LEU A 6 61.76 -16.40 -25.39
C LEU A 6 61.51 -15.26 -24.39
N PHE A 7 61.47 -15.59 -23.15
CA PHE A 7 61.80 -14.76 -21.97
C PHE A 7 63.25 -14.22 -22.05
N PRO A 8 63.70 -13.17 -21.34
CA PRO A 8 64.05 -13.26 -19.93
C PRO A 8 63.81 -11.98 -19.10
N ARG A 9 63.53 -12.12 -17.82
CA ARG A 9 64.37 -12.07 -16.60
C ARG A 9 65.31 -10.85 -16.48
N LEU A 10 65.17 -10.15 -15.32
CA LEU A 10 66.20 -9.93 -14.30
C LEU A 10 66.03 -8.59 -13.57
N LEU A 11 65.97 -8.58 -12.37
CA LEU A 11 66.66 -8.44 -11.08
C LEU A 11 66.38 -7.06 -10.47
N LEU A 12 65.82 -7.03 -9.28
CA LEU A 12 66.36 -7.08 -7.93
C LEU A 12 67.38 -6.00 -7.58
N THR A 13 66.99 -5.07 -6.67
CA THR A 13 67.82 -4.55 -5.57
C THR A 13 66.91 -3.80 -4.59
N LEU A 14 66.71 -4.26 -3.49
CA LEU A 14 67.06 -4.26 -2.07
C LEU A 14 67.94 -3.07 -1.63
N ALA A 15 67.39 -2.18 -0.77
CA ALA A 15 68.19 -1.45 0.21
C ALA A 15 67.34 -1.12 1.43
N LEU A 16 67.76 -1.73 2.51
CA LEU A 16 67.43 -1.55 3.94
C LEU A 16 68.18 -0.33 4.48
N ALA A 17 67.54 0.43 5.40
CA ALA A 17 68.18 1.10 6.57
C ALA A 17 67.06 1.83 7.34
N LEU A 18 66.62 1.43 8.43
CA LEU A 18 67.09 1.32 9.82
C LEU A 18 67.03 2.65 10.61
N THR A 19 66.15 2.62 11.58
CA THR A 19 66.18 3.23 12.94
C THR A 19 66.17 4.72 13.15
N ALA A 20 65.21 5.23 13.94
CA ALA A 20 65.44 5.63 15.34
C ALA A 20 64.15 5.94 16.10
N LEU A 21 63.98 5.33 17.24
CA LEU A 21 63.09 5.68 18.32
C LEU A 21 63.40 7.08 18.85
N ILE A 22 62.37 7.87 19.18
CA ILE A 22 62.33 8.67 20.37
C ILE A 22 60.93 8.68 20.93
N ALA A 23 60.82 8.22 22.16
CA ALA A 23 59.61 8.25 23.02
C ALA A 23 59.51 9.58 23.75
N VAL A 24 58.36 9.78 24.34
CA VAL A 24 57.99 10.70 25.45
C VAL A 24 57.31 11.99 25.06
N GLY A 25 56.06 12.05 25.42
CA GLY A 25 55.26 13.26 25.57
C GLY A 25 53.86 12.91 26.06
N CYS A 26 53.69 12.72 27.37
CA CYS A 26 52.41 12.66 28.08
C CYS A 26 51.63 13.97 27.89
N GLY A 27 50.31 13.86 27.78
CA GLY A 27 49.39 14.90 28.22
C GLY A 27 48.37 15.34 27.16
N GLY A 28 47.13 14.93 27.37
CA GLY A 28 46.00 15.54 26.71
C GLY A 28 44.88 14.51 26.53
N GLY A 29 44.03 14.38 27.55
CA GLY A 29 42.80 13.61 27.45
C GLY A 29 41.91 14.16 26.31
N GLY A 30 41.91 13.50 25.18
CA GLY A 30 40.88 13.60 24.18
C GLY A 30 39.89 12.50 24.50
N THR A 31 38.77 12.86 25.13
CA THR A 31 37.60 12.04 25.15
C THR A 31 37.21 11.78 23.68
N GLY A 32 37.64 10.62 23.16
CA GLY A 32 37.03 10.04 22.00
C GLY A 32 35.59 9.73 22.35
N GLY A 33 34.71 10.68 22.05
CA GLY A 33 33.31 10.38 21.98
C GLY A 33 33.16 9.38 20.87
N ASP A 34 32.96 8.11 21.26
CA ASP A 34 32.31 7.17 20.37
C ASP A 34 31.03 7.88 19.93
N LYS A 35 31.01 8.41 18.71
CA LYS A 35 29.76 8.63 18.02
C LYS A 35 29.16 7.24 17.92
N ALA A 36 28.23 6.93 18.84
CA ALA A 36 27.31 5.84 18.67
C ALA A 36 26.83 5.98 17.22
N ALA A 37 27.05 4.95 16.42
CA ALA A 37 26.48 4.92 15.09
C ALA A 37 25.00 5.17 15.30
N ASP A 38 24.52 6.29 14.77
CA ASP A 38 23.13 6.71 14.89
C ASP A 38 22.33 5.66 14.12
N THR A 39 21.90 4.62 14.83
CA THR A 39 21.16 3.52 14.23
C THR A 39 19.76 4.05 13.98
N LYS A 40 19.45 4.26 12.68
CA LYS A 40 18.12 4.71 12.24
C LYS A 40 17.02 3.94 12.97
N LYS A 41 15.99 4.66 13.41
CA LYS A 41 14.79 4.08 13.99
C LYS A 41 14.07 3.18 12.99
N THR A 42 13.45 2.13 13.50
CA THR A 42 12.68 1.17 12.67
C THR A 42 11.19 1.45 12.80
N VAL A 43 10.57 1.79 11.68
CA VAL A 43 9.12 1.91 11.53
C VAL A 43 8.62 0.63 10.88
N THR A 44 7.85 -0.16 11.62
CA THR A 44 7.16 -1.33 11.07
C THR A 44 5.78 -0.92 10.62
N VAL A 45 5.39 -1.31 9.42
CA VAL A 45 4.09 -0.98 8.80
C VAL A 45 3.40 -2.25 8.36
N THR A 46 2.06 -2.25 8.43
CA THR A 46 1.30 -3.47 8.10
C THR A 46 1.20 -3.71 6.62
N THR A 47 1.02 -2.68 5.80
CA THR A 47 0.69 -2.80 4.37
C THR A 47 1.60 -1.97 3.48
N SER A 48 1.59 -2.28 2.19
CA SER A 48 2.28 -1.51 1.15
C SER A 48 1.80 -0.04 1.06
N PHE A 49 0.54 0.26 1.38
CA PHE A 49 0.04 1.64 1.48
C PHE A 49 0.78 2.44 2.54
N LEU A 50 0.94 1.87 3.73
CA LEU A 50 1.65 2.53 4.83
C LEU A 50 3.16 2.55 4.61
N GLN A 51 3.70 1.58 3.86
CA GLN A 51 5.10 1.59 3.44
C GLN A 51 5.39 2.78 2.53
N ASP A 52 4.56 2.96 1.48
CA ASP A 52 4.67 4.13 0.58
C ASP A 52 4.48 5.43 1.35
N MET A 53 3.42 5.56 2.16
CA MET A 53 3.16 6.73 3.00
C MET A 53 4.37 7.09 3.88
N THR A 54 4.94 6.12 4.57
CA THR A 54 6.11 6.33 5.44
C THR A 54 7.34 6.74 4.63
N LYS A 55 7.54 6.15 3.46
CA LYS A 55 8.62 6.50 2.54
C LYS A 55 8.50 7.93 2.02
N GLN A 56 7.27 8.37 1.66
CA GLN A 56 6.99 9.74 1.23
C GLN A 56 7.27 10.76 2.36
N LEU A 57 6.96 10.42 3.60
CA LEU A 57 7.09 11.32 4.75
C LEU A 57 8.52 11.38 5.30
N ALA A 58 9.13 10.22 5.56
CA ALA A 58 10.41 10.12 6.27
C ALA A 58 11.59 9.72 5.39
N GLY A 59 11.35 9.22 4.16
CA GLY A 59 12.41 8.83 3.24
C GLY A 59 13.45 7.92 3.91
N ASP A 60 14.70 8.30 3.79
CA ASP A 60 15.85 7.55 4.34
C ASP A 60 16.16 7.83 5.81
N TYR A 61 15.34 8.62 6.53
CA TYR A 61 15.59 8.91 7.96
C TYR A 61 15.23 7.75 8.88
N VAL A 62 14.43 6.79 8.40
CA VAL A 62 14.02 5.58 9.12
C VAL A 62 14.32 4.32 8.32
N ASN A 63 14.38 3.18 9.02
CA ASN A 63 14.27 1.86 8.38
C ASN A 63 12.79 1.48 8.35
N ILE A 64 12.29 1.04 7.20
CA ILE A 64 10.88 0.63 7.05
C ILE A 64 10.83 -0.88 6.92
N GLU A 65 10.08 -1.55 7.79
CA GLU A 65 9.81 -2.99 7.73
C GLU A 65 8.34 -3.23 7.42
N LEU A 66 8.09 -3.94 6.32
CA LEU A 66 6.74 -4.32 5.88
C LEU A 66 6.36 -5.69 6.47
N ILE A 67 5.11 -5.81 6.96
CA ILE A 67 4.55 -7.08 7.48
C ILE A 67 3.89 -7.85 6.33
N ILE A 68 2.85 -7.30 5.72
CA ILE A 68 2.06 -7.93 4.66
C ILE A 68 2.70 -7.58 3.32
N PRO A 69 3.27 -8.53 2.58
CA PRO A 69 3.89 -8.25 1.29
C PRO A 69 2.92 -7.59 0.32
N ALA A 70 3.43 -6.73 -0.57
CA ALA A 70 2.62 -6.14 -1.63
C ALA A 70 2.01 -7.24 -2.52
N GLY A 71 0.71 -7.10 -2.82
CA GLY A 71 -0.07 -8.08 -3.58
C GLY A 71 -0.77 -9.15 -2.74
N GLU A 72 -0.46 -9.26 -1.44
CA GLU A 72 -1.17 -10.15 -0.52
C GLU A 72 -2.44 -9.48 0.03
N ASP A 73 -3.45 -10.30 0.36
CA ASP A 73 -4.73 -9.87 0.92
C ASP A 73 -4.64 -9.66 2.44
N PRO A 74 -4.79 -8.42 2.96
CA PRO A 74 -4.65 -8.14 4.38
C PRO A 74 -5.78 -8.70 5.26
N HIS A 75 -6.97 -8.90 4.72
CA HIS A 75 -8.09 -9.49 5.47
C HIS A 75 -7.82 -10.96 5.83
N LEU A 76 -7.12 -11.67 4.94
CA LEU A 76 -6.83 -13.10 5.09
C LEU A 76 -5.45 -13.37 5.67
N TYR A 77 -4.57 -12.38 5.71
CA TYR A 77 -3.17 -12.56 6.10
C TYR A 77 -3.04 -13.10 7.53
N VAL A 78 -2.25 -14.15 7.66
CA VAL A 78 -1.93 -14.75 8.95
C VAL A 78 -0.46 -14.46 9.28
N ALA A 79 -0.25 -13.69 10.36
CA ALA A 79 1.10 -13.30 10.78
C ALA A 79 2.01 -14.52 10.97
N GLN A 80 3.19 -14.46 10.39
CA GLN A 80 4.23 -15.44 10.56
C GLN A 80 5.06 -15.13 11.83
N PRO A 81 5.80 -16.10 12.39
CA PRO A 81 6.67 -15.82 13.54
C PRO A 81 7.66 -14.67 13.30
N ALA A 82 8.15 -14.49 12.07
CA ALA A 82 9.03 -13.38 11.70
C ALA A 82 8.33 -12.02 11.81
N ASP A 83 7.04 -11.94 11.50
CA ASP A 83 6.25 -10.71 11.58
C ASP A 83 6.05 -10.29 13.04
N LEU A 84 5.82 -11.26 13.93
CA LEU A 84 5.74 -10.99 15.36
C LEU A 84 7.06 -10.44 15.92
N GLU A 85 8.20 -10.90 15.39
CA GLU A 85 9.50 -10.33 15.76
C GLU A 85 9.71 -8.91 15.20
N LYS A 86 9.23 -8.60 13.99
CA LYS A 86 9.21 -7.22 13.47
C LYS A 86 8.35 -6.32 14.36
N ILE A 87 7.13 -6.74 14.68
CA ILE A 87 6.21 -6.02 15.58
C ILE A 87 6.88 -5.74 16.93
N LYS A 88 7.55 -6.74 17.50
CA LYS A 88 8.22 -6.62 18.80
C LYS A 88 9.37 -5.64 18.78
N LYS A 89 10.17 -5.62 17.71
CA LYS A 89 11.37 -4.79 17.57
C LYS A 89 11.07 -3.37 17.08
N ALA A 90 9.89 -3.11 16.55
CA ALA A 90 9.51 -1.80 16.04
C ALA A 90 9.71 -0.69 17.07
N ASP A 91 10.38 0.40 16.69
CA ASP A 91 10.37 1.66 17.45
C ASP A 91 9.02 2.37 17.28
N LEU A 92 8.40 2.27 16.09
CA LEU A 92 7.04 2.69 15.79
C LEU A 92 6.36 1.62 14.93
N LEU A 93 5.12 1.26 15.27
CA LEU A 93 4.28 0.36 14.48
C LEU A 93 3.06 1.12 14.00
N LEU A 94 2.91 1.26 12.68
CA LEU A 94 1.74 1.87 12.04
C LEU A 94 0.86 0.79 11.41
N TYR A 95 -0.44 0.89 11.60
CA TYR A 95 -1.44 0.02 10.97
C TYR A 95 -2.67 0.82 10.55
N HIS A 96 -3.51 0.28 9.66
CA HIS A 96 -4.69 0.99 9.17
C HIS A 96 -5.71 1.25 10.27
N GLY A 97 -6.05 0.22 11.05
CA GLY A 97 -7.20 0.23 11.93
C GLY A 97 -8.48 -0.18 11.20
N LEU A 98 -9.64 0.09 11.81
CA LEU A 98 -10.96 -0.26 11.25
C LEU A 98 -11.10 -1.75 10.90
N HIS A 99 -10.36 -2.62 11.59
CA HIS A 99 -10.29 -4.07 11.38
C HIS A 99 -9.76 -4.53 10.01
N PHE A 100 -9.07 -3.66 9.27
CA PHE A 100 -8.50 -4.03 7.97
C PHE A 100 -7.53 -5.20 8.04
N GLU A 101 -6.65 -5.21 9.03
CA GLU A 101 -5.66 -6.26 9.24
C GLU A 101 -6.26 -7.54 9.87
N GLY A 102 -7.57 -7.65 9.89
CA GLY A 102 -8.32 -8.86 10.23
C GLY A 102 -7.76 -9.62 11.43
N LYS A 103 -7.10 -10.76 11.16
CA LYS A 103 -6.58 -11.68 12.19
C LYS A 103 -5.45 -11.11 13.05
N MET A 104 -4.84 -9.99 12.65
CA MET A 104 -3.77 -9.33 13.43
C MET A 104 -4.28 -8.18 14.31
N ALA A 105 -5.52 -7.73 14.17
CA ALA A 105 -6.05 -6.53 14.80
C ALA A 105 -5.73 -6.48 16.32
N GLU A 106 -5.97 -7.57 17.07
CA GLU A 106 -5.73 -7.61 18.52
C GLU A 106 -4.26 -7.40 18.92
N VAL A 107 -3.31 -7.90 18.12
CA VAL A 107 -1.87 -7.73 18.39
C VAL A 107 -1.43 -6.31 18.04
N LEU A 108 -1.95 -5.76 16.95
CA LEU A 108 -1.63 -4.42 16.48
C LEU A 108 -2.16 -3.34 17.43
N GLU A 109 -3.38 -3.48 17.95
CA GLU A 109 -4.00 -2.56 18.90
C GLU A 109 -3.21 -2.42 20.21
N LYS A 110 -2.50 -3.47 20.62
CA LYS A 110 -1.71 -3.46 21.89
C LYS A 110 -0.42 -2.65 21.79
N LYS A 111 0.15 -2.48 20.59
CA LYS A 111 1.47 -1.88 20.42
C LYS A 111 1.52 -0.80 19.33
N GLY A 112 0.66 -0.88 18.34
CA GLY A 112 0.68 -0.03 17.18
C GLY A 112 -0.16 1.24 17.33
N VAL A 113 -0.03 2.10 16.36
CA VAL A 113 -0.83 3.30 16.18
C VAL A 113 -1.63 3.14 14.91
N ALA A 114 -2.96 3.15 15.02
CA ALA A 114 -3.85 3.20 13.86
C ALA A 114 -3.77 4.58 13.22
N VAL A 115 -3.51 4.65 11.91
CA VAL A 115 -3.51 5.94 11.19
C VAL A 115 -4.91 6.55 11.10
N THR A 116 -5.94 5.77 11.38
CA THR A 116 -7.36 6.18 11.43
C THR A 116 -7.85 6.60 12.82
N LYS A 117 -7.00 6.58 13.84
CA LYS A 117 -7.41 6.79 15.25
C LYS A 117 -8.13 8.11 15.52
N ASN A 118 -7.89 9.13 14.69
CA ASN A 118 -8.49 10.47 14.79
C ASN A 118 -9.59 10.73 13.75
N PHE A 119 -10.05 9.70 13.04
CA PHE A 119 -11.20 9.87 12.16
C PHE A 119 -12.47 10.19 12.97
N ALA A 120 -13.23 11.17 12.50
CA ALA A 120 -14.55 11.41 13.05
C ALA A 120 -15.52 10.26 12.68
N ASP A 121 -16.34 9.81 13.62
CA ASP A 121 -17.29 8.72 13.39
C ASP A 121 -18.20 8.96 12.17
N ALA A 122 -18.53 10.23 11.88
CA ALA A 122 -19.34 10.61 10.72
C ALA A 122 -18.63 10.35 9.37
N ASN A 123 -17.31 10.17 9.37
CA ASN A 123 -16.50 9.90 8.18
C ASN A 123 -16.21 8.39 7.99
N ILE A 124 -16.66 7.56 8.93
CA ILE A 124 -16.46 6.11 8.86
C ILE A 124 -17.69 5.47 8.22
N ASN A 125 -17.48 4.76 7.13
CA ASN A 125 -18.54 4.01 6.48
C ASN A 125 -18.79 2.69 7.22
N TYR A 126 -20.05 2.28 7.18
CA TYR A 126 -20.51 1.02 7.74
C TYR A 126 -21.45 0.34 6.75
N MET A 127 -21.41 -0.98 6.75
CA MET A 127 -22.34 -1.81 6.02
C MET A 127 -23.17 -2.68 6.95
N GLU A 128 -24.33 -3.13 6.48
CA GLU A 128 -25.09 -4.16 7.17
C GLU A 128 -24.86 -5.52 6.49
N GLU A 129 -24.27 -6.46 7.23
CA GLU A 129 -24.12 -7.85 6.81
C GLU A 129 -24.76 -8.75 7.89
N ASP A 130 -25.71 -9.59 7.50
CA ASP A 130 -26.42 -10.51 8.39
C ASP A 130 -27.03 -9.83 9.64
N GLY A 131 -27.53 -8.60 9.47
CA GLY A 131 -28.11 -7.80 10.55
C GLY A 131 -27.09 -7.23 11.53
N LYS A 132 -25.81 -7.25 11.20
CA LYS A 132 -24.72 -6.62 11.96
C LYS A 132 -24.17 -5.43 11.22
N LYS A 133 -23.83 -4.39 11.98
CA LYS A 133 -23.12 -3.23 11.47
C LYS A 133 -21.63 -3.52 11.40
N ILE A 134 -21.10 -3.66 10.19
CA ILE A 134 -19.69 -3.93 9.92
C ILE A 134 -19.02 -2.63 9.46
N VAL A 135 -17.86 -2.33 10.02
CA VAL A 135 -17.07 -1.17 9.60
C VAL A 135 -16.42 -1.43 8.25
N ASP A 136 -16.46 -0.45 7.36
CA ASP A 136 -15.74 -0.48 6.10
C ASP A 136 -14.32 0.09 6.30
N PRO A 137 -13.27 -0.70 6.13
CA PRO A 137 -11.90 -0.24 6.37
C PRO A 137 -11.26 0.51 5.20
N HIS A 138 -11.87 0.53 4.00
CA HIS A 138 -11.25 0.94 2.73
C HIS A 138 -11.20 2.46 2.53
N PHE A 139 -10.84 3.20 3.60
CA PHE A 139 -10.83 4.67 3.63
C PHE A 139 -9.88 5.30 2.61
N TRP A 140 -8.85 4.59 2.15
CA TRP A 140 -7.85 5.11 1.19
C TRP A 140 -8.46 5.43 -0.17
N PHE A 141 -9.66 4.97 -0.46
CA PHE A 141 -10.40 5.36 -1.65
C PHE A 141 -11.12 6.72 -1.53
N ASP A 142 -11.14 7.34 -0.36
CA ASP A 142 -11.38 8.77 -0.19
C ASP A 142 -10.04 9.50 0.05
N VAL A 143 -9.59 10.26 -0.95
CA VAL A 143 -8.31 10.98 -0.87
C VAL A 143 -8.27 11.95 0.32
N ALA A 144 -9.40 12.53 0.73
CA ALA A 144 -9.43 13.42 1.90
C ALA A 144 -9.18 12.66 3.21
N LEU A 145 -9.68 11.42 3.34
CA LEU A 145 -9.40 10.56 4.49
C LEU A 145 -7.97 10.02 4.45
N TYR A 146 -7.46 9.68 3.26
CA TYR A 146 -6.07 9.28 3.12
C TYR A 146 -5.09 10.40 3.52
N LYS A 147 -5.43 11.67 3.23
CA LYS A 147 -4.67 12.83 3.70
C LYS A 147 -4.67 12.93 5.23
N GLN A 148 -5.82 12.73 5.89
CA GLN A 148 -5.90 12.71 7.36
C GLN A 148 -5.05 11.60 7.96
N ALA A 149 -5.07 10.41 7.39
CA ALA A 149 -4.22 9.29 7.80
C ALA A 149 -2.71 9.62 7.61
N THR A 150 -2.38 10.33 6.52
CA THR A 150 -1.01 10.78 6.23
C THR A 150 -0.53 11.81 7.25
N GLU A 151 -1.39 12.74 7.65
CA GLU A 151 -1.11 13.73 8.71
C GLU A 151 -0.88 13.04 10.06
N GLU A 152 -1.67 12.01 10.38
CA GLU A 152 -1.46 11.21 11.59
C GLU A 152 -0.13 10.46 11.58
N ALA A 153 0.20 9.79 10.47
CA ALA A 153 1.49 9.11 10.30
C ALA A 153 2.66 10.09 10.45
N ALA A 154 2.57 11.28 9.86
CA ALA A 154 3.59 12.32 9.97
C ALA A 154 3.77 12.79 11.43
N ALA A 155 2.68 12.97 12.18
CA ALA A 155 2.74 13.35 13.59
C ALA A 155 3.45 12.29 14.45
N GLU A 156 3.22 11.00 14.18
CA GLU A 156 3.91 9.91 14.88
C GLU A 156 5.39 9.81 14.49
N LEU A 157 5.72 10.03 13.22
CA LEU A 157 7.12 10.08 12.76
C LEU A 157 7.89 11.25 13.39
N VAL A 158 7.28 12.43 13.52
CA VAL A 158 7.91 13.57 14.21
C VAL A 158 8.17 13.26 15.70
N LYS A 159 7.26 12.53 16.37
CA LYS A 159 7.51 12.08 17.76
C LYS A 159 8.67 11.08 17.85
N LEU A 160 8.82 10.22 16.84
CA LEU A 160 9.86 9.20 16.78
C LEU A 160 11.25 9.77 16.51
N ILE A 161 11.36 10.71 15.57
CA ILE A 161 12.62 11.34 15.11
C ILE A 161 12.47 12.86 15.05
N PRO A 162 12.34 13.54 16.21
CA PRO A 162 12.08 14.98 16.28
C PRO A 162 13.18 15.84 15.66
N GLU A 163 14.40 15.30 15.55
CA GLU A 163 15.53 15.95 14.85
C GLU A 163 15.27 16.15 13.34
N HIS A 164 14.32 15.42 12.75
CA HIS A 164 13.90 15.50 11.36
C HIS A 164 12.50 16.11 11.19
N GLU A 165 11.96 16.78 12.21
CA GLU A 165 10.62 17.38 12.15
C GLU A 165 10.44 18.28 10.94
N LYS A 166 11.42 19.13 10.64
CA LYS A 166 11.32 20.10 9.54
C LYS A 166 11.19 19.40 8.20
N GLU A 167 12.02 18.41 7.94
CA GLU A 167 12.02 17.64 6.70
C GLU A 167 10.71 16.86 6.54
N ILE A 168 10.22 16.23 7.63
CA ILE A 168 8.93 15.51 7.62
C ILE A 168 7.79 16.47 7.31
N GLN A 169 7.77 17.67 7.88
CA GLN A 169 6.72 18.65 7.62
C GLN A 169 6.78 19.21 6.18
N GLU A 170 7.97 19.41 5.63
CA GLU A 170 8.13 19.82 4.24
C GLU A 170 7.68 18.71 3.27
N ASN A 171 8.03 17.46 3.55
CA ASN A 171 7.58 16.28 2.79
C ASN A 171 6.06 16.11 2.87
N LEU A 172 5.49 16.21 4.09
CA LEU A 172 4.04 16.17 4.29
C LEU A 172 3.33 17.20 3.44
N LYS A 173 3.76 18.46 3.50
CA LYS A 173 3.17 19.55 2.71
C LYS A 173 3.21 19.25 1.21
N THR A 174 4.33 18.73 0.73
CA THR A 174 4.50 18.38 -0.69
C THR A 174 3.54 17.24 -1.07
N TYR A 175 3.53 16.18 -0.27
CA TYR A 175 2.71 15.01 -0.55
C TYR A 175 1.21 15.32 -0.48
N LEU A 176 0.76 16.14 0.48
CA LEU A 176 -0.63 16.60 0.55
C LEU A 176 -1.04 17.41 -0.70
N ALA A 177 -0.15 18.22 -1.24
CA ALA A 177 -0.41 18.95 -2.49
C ALA A 177 -0.51 18.01 -3.71
N GLU A 178 0.30 16.96 -3.76
CA GLU A 178 0.20 15.92 -4.79
C GLU A 178 -1.10 15.11 -4.68
N LEU A 179 -1.56 14.83 -3.45
CA LEU A 179 -2.84 14.18 -3.20
C LEU A 179 -4.03 15.07 -3.60
N ASP A 180 -3.97 16.39 -3.37
CA ASP A 180 -4.98 17.34 -3.86
C ASP A 180 -5.05 17.37 -5.39
N ALA A 181 -3.90 17.33 -6.06
CA ALA A 181 -3.84 17.24 -7.51
C ALA A 181 -4.41 15.92 -8.04
N LEU A 182 -4.14 14.81 -7.35
CA LEU A 182 -4.70 13.49 -7.65
C LEU A 182 -6.23 13.49 -7.52
N ASP A 183 -6.78 14.04 -6.44
CA ASP A 183 -8.22 14.11 -6.20
C ASP A 183 -8.95 14.89 -7.32
N ALA A 184 -8.37 16.02 -7.73
CA ALA A 184 -8.88 16.81 -8.86
C ALA A 184 -8.79 16.01 -10.19
N GLU A 185 -7.69 15.29 -10.44
CA GLU A 185 -7.50 14.44 -11.61
C GLU A 185 -8.58 13.33 -11.68
N ILE A 186 -8.81 12.64 -10.55
CA ILE A 186 -9.82 11.58 -10.44
C ILE A 186 -11.20 12.13 -10.77
N THR A 187 -11.57 13.27 -10.16
CA THR A 187 -12.85 13.92 -10.39
C THR A 187 -13.06 14.25 -11.87
N GLN A 188 -12.04 14.81 -12.53
CA GLN A 188 -12.10 15.12 -13.96
C GLN A 188 -12.23 13.89 -14.85
N LYS A 189 -11.52 12.81 -14.51
CA LYS A 189 -11.58 11.55 -15.28
C LYS A 189 -12.94 10.85 -15.12
N ILE A 190 -13.47 10.76 -13.90
CA ILE A 190 -14.79 10.18 -13.64
C ILE A 190 -15.90 10.97 -14.35
N ALA A 191 -15.79 12.31 -14.43
CA ALA A 191 -16.74 13.14 -15.15
C ALA A 191 -16.84 12.80 -16.67
N GLN A 192 -15.87 12.10 -17.25
CA GLN A 192 -15.90 11.64 -18.63
C GLN A 192 -16.85 10.44 -18.84
N ILE A 193 -17.19 9.71 -17.77
CA ILE A 193 -18.14 8.61 -17.81
C ILE A 193 -19.55 9.19 -17.71
N PRO A 194 -20.48 8.91 -18.65
CA PRO A 194 -21.88 9.32 -18.52
C PRO A 194 -22.49 8.81 -17.21
N GLU A 195 -23.30 9.61 -16.53
CA GLU A 195 -23.86 9.25 -15.21
C GLU A 195 -24.53 7.88 -15.18
N GLY A 196 -25.33 7.54 -16.19
CA GLY A 196 -26.00 6.25 -16.28
C GLY A 196 -25.04 5.06 -16.51
N GLN A 197 -23.76 5.32 -16.76
CA GLN A 197 -22.73 4.28 -16.99
C GLN A 197 -21.71 4.21 -15.85
N ARG A 198 -21.83 5.05 -14.83
CA ARG A 198 -20.96 5.04 -13.64
C ARG A 198 -21.31 3.88 -12.70
N ASN A 199 -21.21 2.65 -13.22
CA ASN A 199 -21.51 1.43 -12.47
C ASN A 199 -20.22 0.58 -12.41
N LEU A 200 -19.56 0.58 -11.27
CA LEU A 200 -18.36 -0.19 -10.98
C LEU A 200 -18.75 -1.50 -10.30
N VAL A 201 -18.44 -2.62 -10.93
CA VAL A 201 -18.69 -3.95 -10.37
C VAL A 201 -17.37 -4.64 -10.10
N THR A 202 -17.16 -5.03 -8.85
CA THR A 202 -15.91 -5.60 -8.30
C THR A 202 -16.18 -6.93 -7.58
N PRO A 203 -15.16 -7.75 -7.30
CA PRO A 203 -15.30 -9.00 -6.57
C PRO A 203 -15.77 -8.84 -5.12
N HIS A 204 -15.23 -7.83 -4.39
CA HIS A 204 -15.64 -7.49 -3.03
C HIS A 204 -15.89 -5.98 -2.88
N ASP A 205 -16.50 -5.59 -1.80
CA ASP A 205 -17.03 -4.24 -1.60
C ASP A 205 -15.98 -3.29 -0.98
N ALA A 206 -14.87 -3.08 -1.70
CA ALA A 206 -13.78 -2.20 -1.28
C ALA A 206 -13.96 -0.73 -1.69
N PHE A 207 -14.89 -0.42 -2.59
CA PHE A 207 -14.93 0.88 -3.25
C PHE A 207 -16.05 1.81 -2.74
N ASN A 208 -16.61 1.60 -1.53
CA ASN A 208 -17.70 2.43 -1.01
C ASN A 208 -17.27 3.88 -0.73
N TYR A 209 -16.07 4.09 -0.19
CA TYR A 209 -15.55 5.45 -0.02
C TYR A 209 -15.33 6.14 -1.36
N PHE A 210 -14.88 5.41 -2.39
CA PHE A 210 -14.82 5.90 -3.77
C PHE A 210 -16.20 6.27 -4.31
N SER A 211 -17.20 5.41 -4.07
CA SER A 211 -18.60 5.62 -4.44
C SER A 211 -19.12 6.95 -3.88
N HIS A 212 -18.97 7.18 -2.60
CA HIS A 212 -19.43 8.38 -1.92
C HIS A 212 -18.72 9.64 -2.41
N ARG A 213 -17.40 9.56 -2.59
CA ARG A 213 -16.60 10.73 -2.97
C ARG A 213 -16.82 11.15 -4.42
N TYR A 214 -16.88 10.20 -5.34
CA TYR A 214 -16.86 10.48 -6.79
C TYR A 214 -18.19 10.17 -7.50
N HIS A 215 -19.23 9.82 -6.75
CA HIS A 215 -20.59 9.56 -7.27
C HIS A 215 -20.60 8.46 -8.34
N VAL A 216 -19.97 7.32 -8.04
CA VAL A 216 -19.96 6.10 -8.82
C VAL A 216 -20.78 5.04 -8.09
N ASN A 217 -21.71 4.37 -8.76
CA ASN A 217 -22.41 3.23 -8.16
C ASN A 217 -21.46 2.03 -8.07
N VAL A 218 -21.26 1.51 -6.87
CA VAL A 218 -20.41 0.35 -6.62
C VAL A 218 -21.27 -0.82 -6.20
N ILE A 219 -21.04 -1.96 -6.80
CA ILE A 219 -21.73 -3.21 -6.51
C ILE A 219 -20.73 -4.35 -6.47
N ALA A 220 -20.80 -5.17 -5.44
CA ALA A 220 -19.99 -6.37 -5.31
C ALA A 220 -20.82 -7.54 -4.78
N PRO A 221 -20.52 -8.79 -5.17
CA PRO A 221 -21.19 -9.96 -4.62
C PRO A 221 -20.66 -10.38 -3.24
N GLN A 222 -19.49 -9.88 -2.82
CA GLN A 222 -18.90 -10.12 -1.49
C GLN A 222 -18.89 -8.80 -0.70
N GLY A 223 -19.08 -8.90 0.63
CA GLY A 223 -19.01 -7.75 1.54
C GLY A 223 -17.62 -7.15 1.65
N VAL A 224 -17.43 -6.27 2.66
CA VAL A 224 -16.18 -5.50 2.87
C VAL A 224 -14.97 -6.35 3.29
N SER A 225 -15.17 -7.60 3.68
CA SER A 225 -14.07 -8.52 4.01
C SER A 225 -14.05 -9.70 3.06
N THR A 226 -12.89 -10.01 2.52
CA THR A 226 -12.67 -11.18 1.67
C THR A 226 -12.68 -12.51 2.45
N ASP A 227 -12.70 -12.47 3.79
CA ASP A 227 -12.82 -13.64 4.67
C ASP A 227 -14.27 -14.21 4.70
N SER A 228 -15.26 -13.41 4.26
CA SER A 228 -16.65 -13.88 4.17
C SER A 228 -16.88 -14.73 2.91
N GLU A 229 -17.77 -15.73 3.01
CA GLU A 229 -18.18 -16.52 1.84
C GLU A 229 -19.14 -15.71 0.96
N VAL A 230 -19.03 -15.89 -0.36
CA VAL A 230 -19.94 -15.27 -1.32
C VAL A 230 -21.16 -16.16 -1.50
N ALA A 231 -22.32 -15.72 -1.04
CA ALA A 231 -23.57 -16.48 -1.22
C ALA A 231 -24.01 -16.46 -2.69
N ASN A 232 -24.59 -17.56 -3.15
CA ASN A 232 -25.14 -17.62 -4.52
C ASN A 232 -26.23 -16.57 -4.75
N ALA A 233 -26.99 -16.20 -3.71
CA ALA A 233 -28.00 -15.15 -3.77
C ALA A 233 -27.37 -13.77 -4.11
N ASP A 234 -26.19 -13.45 -3.59
CA ASP A 234 -25.52 -12.19 -3.85
C ASP A 234 -24.91 -12.15 -5.25
N ILE A 235 -24.41 -13.29 -5.75
CA ILE A 235 -24.00 -13.42 -7.17
C ILE A 235 -25.19 -13.20 -8.09
N GLU A 236 -26.35 -13.81 -7.81
CA GLU A 236 -27.59 -13.62 -8.56
C GLU A 236 -28.09 -12.17 -8.53
N LYS A 237 -28.07 -11.53 -7.36
CA LYS A 237 -28.42 -10.12 -7.18
C LYS A 237 -27.53 -9.21 -7.99
N THR A 238 -26.21 -9.42 -7.94
CA THR A 238 -25.22 -8.67 -8.70
C THR A 238 -25.40 -8.88 -10.20
N ALA A 239 -25.63 -10.11 -10.66
CA ALA A 239 -25.90 -10.43 -12.07
C ALA A 239 -27.19 -9.77 -12.57
N ASN A 240 -28.26 -9.75 -11.76
CA ASN A 240 -29.51 -9.07 -12.11
C ASN A 240 -29.27 -7.56 -12.30
N TYR A 241 -28.50 -6.93 -11.39
CA TYR A 241 -28.12 -5.54 -11.52
C TYR A 241 -27.35 -5.25 -12.81
N ILE A 242 -26.34 -6.09 -13.13
CA ILE A 242 -25.54 -5.96 -14.35
C ILE A 242 -26.44 -5.99 -15.61
N VAL A 243 -27.37 -6.94 -15.67
CA VAL A 243 -28.28 -7.10 -16.81
C VAL A 243 -29.27 -5.92 -16.92
N GLU A 244 -29.87 -5.51 -15.80
CA GLU A 244 -30.84 -4.42 -15.73
C GLU A 244 -30.22 -3.09 -16.16
N HIS A 245 -29.04 -2.77 -15.64
CA HIS A 245 -28.34 -1.52 -15.91
C HIS A 245 -27.42 -1.58 -17.13
N LYS A 246 -27.33 -2.72 -17.81
CA LYS A 246 -26.47 -2.94 -18.99
C LYS A 246 -25.02 -2.53 -18.71
N VAL A 247 -24.50 -2.97 -17.56
CA VAL A 247 -23.13 -2.66 -17.14
C VAL A 247 -22.16 -3.16 -18.21
N LYS A 248 -21.27 -2.29 -18.69
CA LYS A 248 -20.36 -2.62 -19.80
C LYS A 248 -19.30 -3.63 -19.40
N ALA A 249 -18.71 -3.46 -18.22
CA ALA A 249 -17.59 -4.26 -17.74
C ALA A 249 -17.67 -4.53 -16.24
N VAL A 250 -17.14 -5.66 -15.82
CA VAL A 250 -16.86 -6.03 -14.44
C VAL A 250 -15.33 -6.15 -14.27
N PHE A 251 -14.81 -5.79 -13.12
CA PHE A 251 -13.37 -5.66 -12.94
C PHE A 251 -12.86 -6.72 -11.98
N ALA A 252 -11.75 -7.39 -12.32
CA ALA A 252 -11.01 -8.21 -11.39
C ALA A 252 -10.15 -7.33 -10.48
N GLU A 253 -9.78 -7.84 -9.32
CA GLU A 253 -8.88 -7.20 -8.36
C GLU A 253 -7.61 -8.00 -8.17
N SER A 254 -6.49 -7.31 -7.95
CA SER A 254 -5.16 -7.91 -7.87
C SER A 254 -4.97 -8.86 -6.67
N THR A 255 -5.74 -8.66 -5.59
CA THR A 255 -5.67 -9.47 -4.36
C THR A 255 -6.73 -10.56 -4.30
N THR A 256 -7.63 -10.67 -5.29
CA THR A 256 -8.74 -11.64 -5.27
C THR A 256 -8.60 -12.71 -6.35
N ASN A 257 -9.29 -13.84 -6.16
CA ASN A 257 -9.31 -14.90 -7.16
C ASN A 257 -10.10 -14.46 -8.42
N PRO A 258 -9.46 -14.38 -9.61
CA PRO A 258 -10.10 -13.93 -10.84
C PRO A 258 -11.27 -14.83 -11.30
N GLU A 259 -11.35 -16.08 -10.84
CA GLU A 259 -12.47 -16.98 -11.14
C GLU A 259 -13.81 -16.46 -10.62
N ARG A 260 -13.80 -15.57 -9.62
CA ARG A 260 -15.03 -14.94 -9.09
C ARG A 260 -15.76 -14.14 -10.18
N MET A 261 -15.02 -13.36 -10.98
CA MET A 261 -15.61 -12.59 -12.08
C MET A 261 -16.09 -13.47 -13.22
N LYS A 262 -15.40 -14.58 -13.50
CA LYS A 262 -15.86 -15.56 -14.49
C LYS A 262 -17.19 -16.20 -14.09
N LYS A 263 -17.34 -16.59 -12.82
CA LYS A 263 -18.61 -17.13 -12.29
C LYS A 263 -19.74 -16.10 -12.43
N LEU A 264 -19.50 -14.84 -12.11
CA LEU A 264 -20.48 -13.76 -12.27
C LEU A 264 -20.87 -13.56 -13.74
N GLN A 265 -19.90 -13.55 -14.66
CA GLN A 265 -20.15 -13.46 -16.11
C GLN A 265 -20.99 -14.64 -16.62
N GLU A 266 -20.70 -15.87 -16.15
CA GLU A 266 -21.48 -17.06 -16.52
C GLU A 266 -22.95 -16.91 -16.13
N VAL A 267 -23.23 -16.40 -14.90
CA VAL A 267 -24.59 -16.13 -14.46
C VAL A 267 -25.25 -15.06 -15.34
N CYS A 268 -24.55 -14.00 -15.70
CA CYS A 268 -25.08 -12.99 -16.66
C CYS A 268 -25.41 -13.61 -18.03
N ARG A 269 -24.56 -14.50 -18.54
CA ARG A 269 -24.80 -15.23 -19.80
C ARG A 269 -26.07 -16.09 -19.77
N THR A 270 -26.37 -16.74 -18.63
CA THR A 270 -27.64 -17.49 -18.49
C THR A 270 -28.87 -16.59 -18.60
N LYS A 271 -28.71 -15.28 -18.35
CA LYS A 271 -29.74 -14.25 -18.45
C LYS A 271 -29.73 -13.54 -19.83
N GLY A 272 -28.89 -14.02 -20.76
CA GLY A 272 -28.78 -13.47 -22.13
C GLY A 272 -27.92 -12.21 -22.23
N PHE A 273 -27.07 -11.93 -21.25
CA PHE A 273 -26.18 -10.77 -21.26
C PHE A 273 -24.70 -11.19 -21.09
N ASP A 274 -23.86 -10.77 -22.03
CA ASP A 274 -22.42 -11.07 -22.00
C ASP A 274 -21.65 -9.81 -21.58
N VAL A 275 -21.35 -9.69 -20.29
CA VAL A 275 -20.58 -8.57 -19.74
C VAL A 275 -19.08 -8.80 -19.95
N GLU A 276 -18.32 -7.75 -20.26
CA GLU A 276 -16.86 -7.81 -20.35
C GLU A 276 -16.25 -8.05 -18.96
N ILE A 277 -15.21 -8.91 -18.89
CA ILE A 277 -14.34 -9.01 -17.71
C ILE A 277 -13.05 -8.25 -18.00
N VAL A 278 -12.78 -7.20 -17.23
CA VAL A 278 -11.51 -6.49 -17.22
C VAL A 278 -10.64 -7.13 -16.14
N GLY A 279 -9.57 -7.78 -16.56
CA GLY A 279 -8.68 -8.52 -15.66
C GLY A 279 -7.54 -9.20 -16.40
N GLY A 280 -6.69 -9.89 -15.69
CA GLY A 280 -5.45 -10.48 -16.18
C GLY A 280 -4.25 -9.57 -15.94
N GLU A 281 -3.07 -10.11 -16.06
CA GLU A 281 -1.80 -9.47 -15.65
C GLU A 281 -1.68 -8.02 -16.11
N GLY A 282 -1.64 -7.09 -15.14
CA GLY A 282 -1.53 -5.66 -15.37
C GLY A 282 -2.85 -4.93 -15.72
N ASN A 283 -3.99 -5.62 -15.74
CA ASN A 283 -5.33 -5.06 -16.03
C ASN A 283 -6.33 -5.34 -14.90
N GLU A 284 -5.86 -5.43 -13.66
CA GLU A 284 -6.67 -5.62 -12.48
C GLU A 284 -6.73 -4.33 -11.67
N LEU A 285 -7.83 -4.11 -10.96
CA LEU A 285 -7.90 -3.03 -9.98
C LEU A 285 -7.08 -3.39 -8.76
N PHE A 286 -6.36 -2.43 -8.24
CA PHE A 286 -5.77 -2.53 -6.92
C PHE A 286 -6.82 -2.12 -5.89
N SER A 287 -7.20 -3.04 -5.01
CA SER A 287 -8.11 -2.77 -3.90
C SER A 287 -7.36 -2.67 -2.58
N ASP A 288 -6.77 -3.76 -2.11
CA ASP A 288 -6.27 -3.91 -0.75
C ASP A 288 -4.74 -3.88 -0.65
N SER A 289 -4.06 -3.76 -1.76
CA SER A 289 -2.61 -3.69 -1.82
C SER A 289 -2.13 -2.83 -2.98
N LEU A 290 -0.97 -2.22 -2.84
CA LEU A 290 -0.20 -1.68 -3.95
C LEU A 290 0.49 -2.83 -4.72
N ALA A 291 0.98 -2.53 -5.92
CA ALA A 291 1.85 -3.43 -6.65
C ALA A 291 3.22 -3.59 -5.94
N PRO A 292 3.94 -4.70 -6.20
CA PRO A 292 5.33 -4.82 -5.80
C PRO A 292 6.21 -3.68 -6.32
N GLU A 293 7.24 -3.32 -5.56
CA GLU A 293 8.16 -2.21 -5.90
C GLU A 293 8.73 -2.35 -7.32
N GLY A 294 8.73 -1.23 -8.06
CA GLY A 294 9.18 -1.15 -9.45
C GLY A 294 8.14 -1.55 -10.49
N GLN A 295 6.94 -1.95 -10.08
CA GLN A 295 5.82 -2.24 -10.98
C GLN A 295 4.84 -1.05 -11.05
N LYS A 296 3.99 -1.02 -12.10
CA LYS A 296 2.94 -0.01 -12.22
C LYS A 296 1.95 -0.16 -11.05
N GLY A 297 1.76 0.90 -10.28
CA GLY A 297 0.88 0.89 -9.12
C GLY A 297 1.60 0.62 -7.78
N ASP A 298 2.93 0.73 -7.74
CA ASP A 298 3.75 0.52 -6.54
C ASP A 298 3.73 1.67 -5.53
N THR A 299 3.11 2.80 -5.87
CA THR A 299 2.81 3.91 -4.97
C THR A 299 1.32 4.21 -4.95
N TYR A 300 0.82 4.83 -3.89
CA TYR A 300 -0.59 5.21 -3.79
C TYR A 300 -1.08 6.03 -5.01
N ILE A 301 -0.30 7.03 -5.41
CA ILE A 301 -0.65 7.91 -6.55
C ILE A 301 -0.67 7.12 -7.87
N THR A 302 0.32 6.28 -8.12
CA THR A 302 0.40 5.49 -9.36
C THR A 302 -0.65 4.38 -9.40
N MET A 303 -0.95 3.78 -8.27
CA MET A 303 -2.05 2.82 -8.09
C MET A 303 -3.39 3.47 -8.43
N TYR A 304 -3.70 4.61 -7.84
CA TYR A 304 -4.98 5.28 -8.04
C TYR A 304 -5.16 5.69 -9.50
N ARG A 305 -4.11 6.26 -10.11
CA ARG A 305 -4.10 6.59 -11.55
C ARG A 305 -4.35 5.36 -12.42
N SER A 306 -3.71 4.24 -12.10
CA SER A 306 -3.94 2.97 -12.81
C SER A 306 -5.39 2.54 -12.74
N ASN A 307 -5.99 2.55 -11.54
CA ASN A 307 -7.38 2.18 -11.32
C ASN A 307 -8.33 3.09 -12.13
N ILE A 308 -8.14 4.41 -12.05
CA ILE A 308 -9.02 5.36 -12.73
C ILE A 308 -8.91 5.25 -14.24
N ASP A 309 -7.70 5.07 -14.77
CA ASP A 309 -7.50 4.90 -16.22
C ASP A 309 -8.20 3.62 -16.72
N LEU A 310 -8.10 2.55 -15.95
CA LEU A 310 -8.75 1.28 -16.26
C LEU A 310 -10.30 1.43 -16.21
N ILE A 311 -10.85 2.00 -15.16
CA ILE A 311 -12.29 2.23 -14.99
C ILE A 311 -12.83 3.10 -16.13
N VAL A 312 -12.19 4.24 -16.40
CA VAL A 312 -12.68 5.19 -17.42
C VAL A 312 -12.59 4.58 -18.82
N SER A 313 -11.55 3.81 -19.15
CA SER A 313 -11.39 3.21 -20.48
C SER A 313 -12.47 2.18 -20.81
N HIS A 314 -13.05 1.51 -19.81
CA HIS A 314 -14.06 0.46 -20.02
C HIS A 314 -15.49 0.91 -19.72
N LEU A 315 -15.72 1.99 -18.96
CA LEU A 315 -17.06 2.46 -18.66
C LEU A 315 -17.50 3.69 -19.48
N LYS A 316 -16.58 4.37 -20.15
CA LYS A 316 -16.86 5.53 -21.00
C LYS A 316 -17.64 5.21 -22.26
#